data_5639c0ec80cbbf86903693ae42b8f2bc
#
_entry.id   5639c0ec80cbbf86903693ae42b8f2bc
#
_cell.length_a   1.000
_cell.length_b   1.000
_cell.length_c   1.000
_cell.angle_alpha   90.00
_cell.angle_beta   90.00
_cell.angle_gamma   90.00
#
_symmetry.space_group_name_H-M   'P 1'
#
loop_
_entity.id
_entity.type
_entity.pdbx_description
1 polymer ?
#
loop_
_entity_poly.entity_id
_entity_poly.type
_entity_poly.pdbx_seq_one_letter_code
_entity_poly.pdbx_strand_id
1 'polypeptide(L)'
;MTELISLNSESATNRLVLLHGWGADAHDLMPIGKLLTDGLKDPFEIISLSAPQPHPSGSGRQWYPLYPHEWEQVPNAVLDVEKRLNNLCTKQIPLEKTVLLGFSQGGAIALDIATRIKFQGVFALSSYPHPGWEPTKNMPPIFLCHGEMDEVVPKAASKKSLDILLKNGVKSELYFFDGGHEINNDLIGYCRGKIEQQFLS
;
A
#
# COMPACT_ATOMS: atom_id res chain seq x y z
N MET A 1 -10.54 -18.65 5.37
CA MET A 1 -10.07 -18.05 4.11
C MET A 1 -10.03 -16.55 4.29
N THR A 2 -8.92 -15.92 4.01
CA THR A 2 -8.80 -14.45 4.09
C THR A 2 -9.55 -13.85 2.91
N GLU A 3 -10.53 -13.02 3.20
CA GLU A 3 -11.40 -12.40 2.20
C GLU A 3 -10.62 -11.41 1.35
N LEU A 4 -10.81 -11.42 0.06
CA LEU A 4 -10.41 -10.39 -0.87
C LEU A 4 -11.61 -9.92 -1.67
N ILE A 5 -11.61 -8.67 -2.07
CA ILE A 5 -12.61 -8.11 -2.98
C ILE A 5 -11.87 -7.75 -4.27
N SER A 6 -12.46 -8.14 -5.39
CA SER A 6 -11.89 -7.83 -6.70
C SER A 6 -12.90 -7.12 -7.58
N LEU A 7 -12.39 -6.21 -8.40
CA LEU A 7 -13.08 -5.60 -9.51
C LEU A 7 -12.23 -5.86 -10.74
N ASN A 8 -12.64 -6.85 -11.52
CA ASN A 8 -11.88 -7.34 -12.66
C ASN A 8 -12.37 -6.66 -13.94
N SER A 9 -11.42 -6.26 -14.78
CA SER A 9 -11.68 -5.95 -16.18
C SER A 9 -11.12 -7.12 -17.01
N GLU A 10 -11.92 -7.69 -17.91
CA GLU A 10 -11.47 -8.75 -18.83
C GLU A 10 -10.29 -8.27 -19.72
N SER A 11 -10.18 -6.97 -19.91
CA SER A 11 -9.10 -6.34 -20.69
C SER A 11 -7.95 -5.81 -19.83
N ALA A 12 -7.93 -6.06 -18.51
CA ALA A 12 -6.90 -5.53 -17.62
C ALA A 12 -5.51 -6.02 -18.02
N THR A 13 -4.59 -5.08 -18.11
CA THR A 13 -3.16 -5.32 -18.38
C THR A 13 -2.29 -4.94 -17.19
N ASN A 14 -2.87 -4.25 -16.22
CA ASN A 14 -2.24 -3.81 -14.98
C ASN A 14 -3.12 -4.16 -13.78
N ARG A 15 -2.54 -4.16 -12.60
CA ARG A 15 -3.25 -4.44 -11.35
C ARG A 15 -2.96 -3.37 -10.31
N LEU A 16 -3.98 -2.98 -9.56
CA LEU A 16 -3.87 -2.20 -8.33
C LEU A 16 -4.25 -3.10 -7.14
N VAL A 17 -3.32 -3.31 -6.22
CA VAL A 17 -3.60 -4.01 -4.95
C VAL A 17 -3.67 -3.01 -3.82
N LEU A 18 -4.69 -3.16 -2.96
CA LEU A 18 -5.00 -2.26 -1.86
C LEU A 18 -4.87 -2.98 -0.52
N LEU A 19 -4.16 -2.36 0.43
CA LEU A 19 -3.99 -2.83 1.81
C LEU A 19 -4.54 -1.77 2.77
N HIS A 20 -5.66 -2.08 3.42
CA HIS A 20 -6.37 -1.14 4.31
C HIS A 20 -5.63 -0.87 5.63
N GLY A 21 -6.05 0.17 6.34
CA GLY A 21 -5.56 0.54 7.66
C GLY A 21 -6.10 -0.34 8.79
N TRP A 22 -5.59 -0.14 10.00
CA TRP A 22 -6.02 -0.81 11.22
C TRP A 22 -7.47 -0.44 11.54
N GLY A 23 -8.33 -1.43 11.79
CA GLY A 23 -9.76 -1.23 12.08
C GLY A 23 -10.67 -1.11 10.85
N ALA A 24 -10.13 -1.03 9.65
CA ALA A 24 -10.87 -1.07 8.39
C ALA A 24 -10.97 -2.52 7.83
N ASP A 25 -11.45 -2.68 6.61
CA ASP A 25 -11.50 -3.96 5.90
C ASP A 25 -11.28 -3.76 4.38
N ALA A 26 -11.45 -4.84 3.59
CA ALA A 26 -11.22 -4.79 2.16
C ALA A 26 -12.17 -3.85 1.38
N HIS A 27 -13.32 -3.48 1.93
CA HIS A 27 -14.26 -2.55 1.26
C HIS A 27 -13.80 -1.10 1.33
N ASP A 28 -13.04 -0.74 2.35
CA ASP A 28 -12.66 0.63 2.69
C ASP A 28 -11.93 1.35 1.54
N LEU A 29 -10.94 0.71 0.93
CA LEU A 29 -10.15 1.31 -0.14
C LEU A 29 -10.68 1.07 -1.56
N MET A 30 -11.72 0.26 -1.76
CA MET A 30 -12.27 -0.02 -3.10
C MET A 30 -12.75 1.24 -3.84
N PRO A 31 -13.46 2.20 -3.19
CA PRO A 31 -13.81 3.47 -3.84
C PRO A 31 -12.58 4.27 -4.27
N ILE A 32 -11.53 4.27 -3.46
CA ILE A 32 -10.26 4.95 -3.77
C ILE A 32 -9.58 4.28 -4.98
N GLY A 33 -9.52 2.94 -5.00
CA GLY A 33 -9.00 2.19 -6.14
C GLY A 33 -9.69 2.57 -7.45
N LYS A 34 -11.02 2.70 -7.45
CA LYS A 34 -11.79 3.17 -8.61
C LYS A 34 -11.39 4.58 -9.03
N LEU A 35 -11.35 5.54 -8.09
CA LEU A 35 -10.96 6.93 -8.39
C LEU A 35 -9.54 7.03 -8.97
N LEU A 36 -8.64 6.14 -8.56
CA LEU A 36 -7.27 6.10 -9.07
C LEU A 36 -7.17 5.52 -10.48
N THR A 37 -8.08 4.63 -10.90
CA THR A 37 -7.92 3.85 -12.14
C THR A 37 -9.00 4.10 -13.18
N ASP A 38 -10.17 4.65 -12.82
CA ASP A 38 -11.25 4.91 -13.77
C ASP A 38 -10.83 5.90 -14.88
N GLY A 39 -11.08 5.50 -16.13
CA GLY A 39 -10.76 6.32 -17.31
C GLY A 39 -9.28 6.40 -17.65
N LEU A 40 -8.40 5.60 -17.03
CA LEU A 40 -7.02 5.46 -17.49
C LEU A 40 -6.97 4.76 -18.84
N LYS A 41 -5.94 5.10 -19.65
CA LYS A 41 -5.73 4.51 -20.98
C LYS A 41 -5.58 2.99 -20.92
N ASP A 42 -4.80 2.51 -19.96
CA ASP A 42 -4.59 1.08 -19.73
C ASP A 42 -5.48 0.62 -18.58
N PRO A 43 -6.35 -0.39 -18.80
CA PRO A 43 -7.31 -0.82 -17.79
C PRO A 43 -6.64 -1.60 -16.65
N PHE A 44 -7.11 -1.37 -15.44
CA PHE A 44 -6.65 -2.01 -14.22
C PHE A 44 -7.65 -3.04 -13.68
N GLU A 45 -7.14 -4.17 -13.22
CA GLU A 45 -7.79 -5.01 -12.23
C GLU A 45 -7.54 -4.39 -10.84
N ILE A 46 -8.57 -4.25 -10.00
CA ILE A 46 -8.44 -3.76 -8.63
C ILE A 46 -8.68 -4.91 -7.68
N ILE A 47 -7.75 -5.14 -6.75
CA ILE A 47 -7.87 -6.16 -5.71
C ILE A 47 -7.61 -5.51 -4.36
N SER A 48 -8.57 -5.62 -3.44
CA SER A 48 -8.42 -5.20 -2.05
C SER A 48 -8.32 -6.42 -1.15
N LEU A 49 -7.22 -6.52 -0.40
CA LEU A 49 -6.99 -7.62 0.53
C LEU A 49 -7.53 -7.27 1.92
N SER A 50 -8.26 -8.21 2.53
CA SER A 50 -8.67 -8.08 3.93
C SER A 50 -7.60 -8.63 4.87
N ALA A 51 -7.29 -7.91 5.93
CA ALA A 51 -6.36 -8.38 6.95
C ALA A 51 -6.90 -9.63 7.67
N PRO A 52 -6.02 -10.56 8.10
CA PRO A 52 -6.44 -11.89 8.58
C PRO A 52 -7.07 -11.86 9.98
N GLN A 53 -6.71 -10.90 10.82
CA GLN A 53 -7.14 -10.86 12.21
C GLN A 53 -8.35 -9.94 12.41
N PRO A 54 -9.31 -10.28 13.28
CA PRO A 54 -10.36 -9.35 13.68
C PRO A 54 -9.75 -8.19 14.47
N HIS A 55 -10.33 -7.01 14.33
CA HIS A 55 -9.97 -5.86 15.15
C HIS A 55 -10.54 -6.02 16.58
N PRO A 56 -9.83 -5.59 17.66
CA PRO A 56 -10.29 -5.76 19.04
C PRO A 56 -11.63 -5.11 19.38
N SER A 57 -12.08 -4.09 18.63
CA SER A 57 -13.40 -3.47 18.83
C SER A 57 -14.58 -4.33 18.38
N GLY A 58 -14.33 -5.47 17.74
CA GLY A 58 -15.36 -6.35 17.19
C GLY A 58 -15.85 -5.98 15.77
N SER A 59 -15.40 -4.86 15.21
CA SER A 59 -15.65 -4.48 13.81
C SER A 59 -14.35 -4.13 13.10
N GLY A 60 -14.26 -4.44 11.80
CA GLY A 60 -13.03 -4.26 11.03
C GLY A 60 -11.96 -5.31 11.33
N ARG A 61 -10.78 -5.09 10.79
CA ARG A 61 -9.68 -6.05 10.80
C ARG A 61 -8.33 -5.39 11.05
N GLN A 62 -7.30 -6.19 11.30
CA GLN A 62 -5.93 -5.75 11.50
C GLN A 62 -4.93 -6.76 10.92
N TRP A 63 -3.80 -6.27 10.42
CA TRP A 63 -2.72 -7.10 9.90
C TRP A 63 -1.94 -7.76 11.04
N TYR A 64 -1.74 -7.02 12.12
CA TYR A 64 -1.13 -7.45 13.38
C TYR A 64 -1.63 -6.53 14.50
N PRO A 65 -1.55 -6.94 15.79
CA PRO A 65 -1.99 -6.10 16.92
C PRO A 65 -1.15 -4.82 17.04
N LEU A 66 -1.82 -3.66 17.21
CA LEU A 66 -1.17 -2.37 17.46
C LEU A 66 -1.25 -1.92 18.91
N TYR A 67 -2.26 -2.37 19.64
CA TYR A 67 -2.47 -2.00 21.03
C TYR A 67 -2.81 -3.24 21.88
N PRO A 68 -1.82 -3.78 22.65
CA PRO A 68 -0.40 -3.39 22.65
C PRO A 68 0.28 -3.70 21.32
N HIS A 69 1.44 -3.04 21.04
CA HIS A 69 2.22 -3.35 19.87
C HIS A 69 2.87 -4.74 20.01
N GLU A 70 2.55 -5.64 19.08
CA GLU A 70 3.12 -6.99 19.00
C GLU A 70 3.97 -7.10 17.73
N TRP A 71 5.12 -6.41 17.73
CA TRP A 71 6.02 -6.34 16.56
C TRP A 71 6.54 -7.71 16.10
N GLU A 72 6.59 -8.68 16.98
CA GLU A 72 6.95 -10.08 16.67
C GLU A 72 5.95 -10.77 15.71
N GLN A 73 4.73 -10.25 15.58
CA GLN A 73 3.74 -10.76 14.62
C GLN A 73 3.90 -10.18 13.21
N VAL A 74 4.64 -9.07 13.05
CA VAL A 74 4.84 -8.42 11.74
C VAL A 74 5.43 -9.37 10.69
N PRO A 75 6.48 -10.16 10.97
CA PRO A 75 7.02 -11.08 9.97
C PRO A 75 5.99 -12.07 9.42
N ASN A 76 5.09 -12.58 10.27
CA ASN A 76 4.04 -13.51 9.86
C ASN A 76 2.97 -12.80 9.01
N ALA A 77 2.59 -11.57 9.37
CA ALA A 77 1.66 -10.76 8.59
C ALA A 77 2.23 -10.44 7.19
N VAL A 78 3.51 -10.08 7.12
CA VAL A 78 4.21 -9.83 5.86
C VAL A 78 4.26 -11.09 5.00
N LEU A 79 4.58 -12.26 5.56
CA LEU A 79 4.60 -13.54 4.85
C LEU A 79 3.22 -13.96 4.33
N ASP A 80 2.14 -13.70 5.08
CA ASP A 80 0.77 -13.97 4.61
C ASP A 80 0.45 -13.12 3.38
N VAL A 81 0.72 -11.81 3.45
CA VAL A 81 0.48 -10.90 2.32
C VAL A 81 1.37 -11.28 1.11
N GLU A 82 2.64 -11.60 1.32
CA GLU A 82 3.55 -12.07 0.26
C GLU A 82 3.00 -13.29 -0.47
N LYS A 83 2.55 -14.30 0.27
CA LYS A 83 1.94 -15.52 -0.28
C LYS A 83 0.68 -15.20 -1.09
N ARG A 84 -0.17 -14.33 -0.57
CA ARG A 84 -1.42 -13.93 -1.25
C ARG A 84 -1.13 -13.17 -2.53
N LEU A 85 -0.16 -12.26 -2.53
CA LEU A 85 0.26 -11.52 -3.72
C LEU A 85 0.87 -12.44 -4.79
N ASN A 86 1.70 -13.40 -4.40
CA ASN A 86 2.26 -14.39 -5.32
C ASN A 86 1.16 -15.25 -5.97
N ASN A 87 0.06 -15.54 -5.27
CA ASN A 87 -1.08 -16.25 -5.82
C ASN A 87 -1.88 -15.42 -6.85
N LEU A 88 -1.74 -14.09 -6.85
CA LEU A 88 -2.35 -13.20 -7.85
C LEU A 88 -1.52 -13.13 -9.15
N CYS A 89 -0.27 -13.59 -9.14
CA CYS A 89 0.60 -13.53 -10.29
C CYS A 89 0.06 -14.38 -11.45
N THR A 90 -0.14 -13.78 -12.61
CA THR A 90 -0.55 -14.47 -13.84
C THR A 90 0.42 -14.14 -14.98
N LYS A 91 0.37 -14.90 -16.08
CA LYS A 91 1.16 -14.58 -17.28
C LYS A 91 0.74 -13.25 -17.91
N GLN A 92 -0.54 -12.88 -17.79
CA GLN A 92 -1.08 -11.64 -18.35
C GLN A 92 -0.71 -10.45 -17.49
N ILE A 93 -0.84 -10.56 -16.15
CA ILE A 93 -0.56 -9.50 -15.18
C ILE A 93 0.44 -10.05 -14.15
N PRO A 94 1.74 -10.04 -14.44
CA PRO A 94 2.77 -10.38 -13.47
C PRO A 94 2.85 -9.31 -12.38
N LEU A 95 3.57 -9.60 -11.28
CA LEU A 95 3.68 -8.65 -10.16
C LEU A 95 4.41 -7.36 -10.54
N GLU A 96 5.27 -7.39 -11.54
CA GLU A 96 5.93 -6.20 -12.12
C GLU A 96 4.97 -5.25 -12.85
N LYS A 97 3.74 -5.69 -13.16
CA LYS A 97 2.64 -4.87 -13.67
C LYS A 97 1.59 -4.56 -12.59
N THR A 98 1.98 -4.70 -11.34
CA THR A 98 1.12 -4.43 -10.18
C THR A 98 1.60 -3.19 -9.45
N VAL A 99 0.70 -2.26 -9.20
CA VAL A 99 0.87 -1.15 -8.25
C VAL A 99 0.33 -1.60 -6.90
N LEU A 100 1.12 -1.45 -5.85
CA LEU A 100 0.70 -1.74 -4.47
C LEU A 100 0.43 -0.42 -3.74
N LEU A 101 -0.74 -0.29 -3.13
CA LEU A 101 -1.10 0.87 -2.32
C LEU A 101 -1.52 0.41 -0.94
N GLY A 102 -0.89 0.94 0.10
CA GLY A 102 -1.27 0.69 1.48
C GLY A 102 -1.52 1.97 2.26
N PHE A 103 -2.54 1.98 3.09
CA PHE A 103 -2.86 3.08 3.99
C PHE A 103 -2.53 2.70 5.43
N SER A 104 -1.87 3.59 6.17
CA SER A 104 -1.56 3.43 7.59
C SER A 104 -0.84 2.10 7.88
N GLN A 105 -1.43 1.18 8.64
CA GLN A 105 -0.88 -0.15 8.90
C GLN A 105 -0.65 -0.95 7.59
N GLY A 106 -1.57 -0.85 6.62
CA GLY A 106 -1.40 -1.45 5.30
C GLY A 106 -0.22 -0.85 4.52
N GLY A 107 0.07 0.44 4.72
CA GLY A 107 1.24 1.12 4.15
C GLY A 107 2.55 0.61 4.74
N ALA A 108 2.58 0.33 6.05
CA ALA A 108 3.74 -0.28 6.70
C ALA A 108 4.02 -1.69 6.16
N ILE A 109 2.97 -2.52 5.98
CA ILE A 109 3.09 -3.83 5.31
C ILE A 109 3.58 -3.66 3.86
N ALA A 110 3.06 -2.68 3.12
CA ALA A 110 3.47 -2.44 1.72
C ALA A 110 4.96 -2.11 1.60
N LEU A 111 5.53 -1.33 2.53
CA LEU A 111 6.96 -1.04 2.59
C LEU A 111 7.81 -2.30 2.81
N ASP A 112 7.38 -3.21 3.71
CA ASP A 112 8.08 -4.48 3.94
C ASP A 112 8.02 -5.39 2.72
N ILE A 113 6.85 -5.56 2.13
CA ILE A 113 6.64 -6.41 0.95
C ILE A 113 7.47 -5.92 -0.24
N ALA A 114 7.63 -4.60 -0.39
CA ALA A 114 8.45 -4.02 -1.44
C ALA A 114 9.93 -4.43 -1.39
N THR A 115 10.43 -4.90 -0.24
CA THR A 115 11.80 -5.45 -0.14
C THR A 115 11.95 -6.84 -0.78
N ARG A 116 10.84 -7.54 -1.02
CA ARG A 116 10.78 -8.94 -1.44
C ARG A 116 10.24 -9.14 -2.84
N ILE A 117 9.28 -8.30 -3.24
CA ILE A 117 8.57 -8.41 -4.52
C ILE A 117 8.83 -7.16 -5.36
N LYS A 118 9.10 -7.37 -6.64
CA LYS A 118 9.19 -6.30 -7.62
C LYS A 118 7.80 -5.93 -8.09
N PHE A 119 7.36 -4.74 -7.71
CA PHE A 119 6.14 -4.11 -8.22
C PHE A 119 6.46 -3.07 -9.27
N GLN A 120 5.46 -2.59 -9.98
CA GLN A 120 5.57 -1.43 -10.86
C GLN A 120 5.85 -0.17 -10.03
N GLY A 121 5.21 -0.04 -8.88
CA GLY A 121 5.45 0.99 -7.87
C GLY A 121 4.67 0.72 -6.60
N VAL A 122 5.04 1.39 -5.51
CA VAL A 122 4.40 1.23 -4.20
C VAL A 122 4.04 2.60 -3.63
N PHE A 123 2.78 2.76 -3.24
CA PHE A 123 2.29 3.91 -2.49
C PHE A 123 2.11 3.52 -1.02
N ALA A 124 2.78 4.23 -0.12
CA ALA A 124 2.64 4.06 1.32
C ALA A 124 2.08 5.36 1.92
N LEU A 125 0.78 5.34 2.22
CA LEU A 125 0.01 6.52 2.62
C LEU A 125 -0.11 6.58 4.14
N SER A 126 0.27 7.71 4.76
CA SER A 126 0.20 7.96 6.22
C SER A 126 0.76 6.80 7.05
N SER A 127 1.92 6.28 6.64
CA SER A 127 2.49 5.04 7.15
C SER A 127 3.81 5.26 7.92
N TYR A 128 4.37 4.16 8.41
CA TYR A 128 5.59 4.13 9.21
C TYR A 128 6.44 2.90 8.86
N PRO A 129 7.77 2.96 9.06
CA PRO A 129 8.62 1.78 8.90
C PRO A 129 8.51 0.87 10.13
N HIS A 130 8.45 -0.44 9.93
CA HIS A 130 8.53 -1.37 11.05
C HIS A 130 9.91 -1.34 11.73
N PRO A 131 10.02 -1.71 13.02
CA PRO A 131 11.30 -1.89 13.66
C PRO A 131 12.20 -2.87 12.89
N GLY A 132 13.45 -2.49 12.61
CA GLY A 132 14.38 -3.33 11.88
C GLY A 132 14.12 -3.46 10.37
N TRP A 133 13.23 -2.64 9.80
CA TRP A 133 13.01 -2.63 8.36
C TRP A 133 14.27 -2.19 7.59
N GLU A 134 14.70 -3.01 6.65
CA GLU A 134 15.93 -2.82 5.87
C GLU A 134 15.62 -2.85 4.36
N PRO A 135 15.44 -1.68 3.72
CA PRO A 135 15.24 -1.61 2.27
C PRO A 135 16.50 -2.00 1.50
N THR A 136 16.29 -2.51 0.29
CA THR A 136 17.34 -2.85 -0.67
C THR A 136 17.26 -1.96 -1.91
N LYS A 137 18.37 -1.70 -2.56
CA LYS A 137 18.43 -0.87 -3.77
C LYS A 137 17.58 -1.40 -4.96
N ASN A 138 17.18 -2.67 -4.90
CA ASN A 138 16.38 -3.31 -5.95
C ASN A 138 14.87 -3.17 -5.75
N MET A 139 14.45 -2.44 -4.72
CA MET A 139 13.03 -2.14 -4.49
C MET A 139 12.42 -1.36 -5.66
N PRO A 140 11.10 -1.52 -5.89
CA PRO A 140 10.37 -0.67 -6.84
C PRO A 140 10.41 0.81 -6.43
N PRO A 141 10.00 1.74 -7.29
CA PRO A 141 9.79 3.13 -6.90
C PRO A 141 8.79 3.22 -5.74
N ILE A 142 9.12 4.02 -4.71
CA ILE A 142 8.30 4.20 -3.50
C ILE A 142 7.77 5.63 -3.44
N PHE A 143 6.46 5.78 -3.33
CA PHE A 143 5.74 7.04 -3.16
C PHE A 143 5.18 7.10 -1.75
N LEU A 144 5.83 7.87 -0.89
CA LEU A 144 5.36 8.14 0.45
C LEU A 144 4.44 9.36 0.41
N CYS A 145 3.28 9.27 1.06
CA CYS A 145 2.36 10.41 1.18
C CYS A 145 1.93 10.55 2.64
N HIS A 146 1.80 11.79 3.14
CA HIS A 146 1.43 12.01 4.53
C HIS A 146 0.67 13.33 4.71
N GLY A 147 -0.36 13.31 5.56
CA GLY A 147 -1.07 14.52 5.94
C GLY A 147 -0.21 15.41 6.85
N GLU A 148 -0.18 16.71 6.56
CA GLU A 148 0.57 17.68 7.37
C GLU A 148 0.10 17.73 8.82
N MET A 149 -1.20 17.47 9.04
CA MET A 149 -1.88 17.52 10.33
C MET A 149 -2.26 16.13 10.86
N ASP A 150 -1.54 15.06 10.43
CA ASP A 150 -1.81 13.70 10.89
C ASP A 150 -1.45 13.54 12.38
N GLU A 151 -2.50 13.37 13.22
CA GLU A 151 -2.38 13.20 14.68
C GLU A 151 -2.34 11.71 15.09
N VAL A 152 -2.59 10.78 14.15
CA VAL A 152 -2.57 9.32 14.42
C VAL A 152 -1.19 8.75 14.18
N VAL A 153 -0.61 9.02 13.01
CA VAL A 153 0.77 8.67 12.68
C VAL A 153 1.56 9.97 12.46
N PRO A 154 2.53 10.28 13.32
CA PRO A 154 3.32 11.49 13.13
C PRO A 154 4.04 11.52 11.76
N LYS A 155 3.94 12.63 11.03
CA LYS A 155 4.60 12.79 9.70
C LYS A 155 6.12 12.57 9.72
N ALA A 156 6.74 12.63 10.89
CA ALA A 156 8.14 12.24 11.09
C ALA A 156 8.41 10.78 10.73
N ALA A 157 7.39 9.90 10.79
CA ALA A 157 7.52 8.50 10.40
C ALA A 157 7.79 8.35 8.90
N SER A 158 7.05 9.08 8.03
CA SER A 158 7.30 9.07 6.59
C SER A 158 8.62 9.75 6.22
N LYS A 159 9.02 10.81 6.92
CA LYS A 159 10.37 11.39 6.75
C LYS A 159 11.46 10.37 7.07
N LYS A 160 11.31 9.65 8.19
CA LYS A 160 12.23 8.57 8.56
C LYS A 160 12.27 7.47 7.48
N SER A 161 11.12 7.07 6.94
CA SER A 161 11.05 6.09 5.84
C SER A 161 11.80 6.59 4.61
N LEU A 162 11.60 7.86 4.22
CA LEU A 162 12.30 8.47 3.09
C LEU A 162 13.82 8.45 3.29
N ASP A 163 14.29 8.88 4.45
CA ASP A 163 15.71 8.93 4.77
C ASP A 163 16.36 7.54 4.66
N ILE A 164 15.68 6.51 5.18
CA ILE A 164 16.13 5.12 5.09
C ILE A 164 16.17 4.66 3.63
N LEU A 165 15.14 4.94 2.84
CA LEU A 165 15.05 4.56 1.42
C LEU A 165 16.16 5.21 0.59
N LEU A 166 16.35 6.53 0.73
CA LEU A 166 17.38 7.28 0.00
C LEU A 166 18.79 6.81 0.37
N LYS A 167 19.04 6.55 1.66
CA LYS A 167 20.32 6.00 2.12
C LYS A 167 20.66 4.65 1.48
N ASN A 168 19.66 3.87 1.15
CA ASN A 168 19.80 2.56 0.49
C ASN A 168 19.69 2.63 -1.04
N GLY A 169 19.65 3.83 -1.62
CA GLY A 169 19.62 4.03 -3.08
C GLY A 169 18.31 3.66 -3.76
N VAL A 170 17.20 3.62 -3.00
CA VAL A 170 15.86 3.36 -3.53
C VAL A 170 15.29 4.63 -4.15
N LYS A 171 14.77 4.54 -5.38
CA LYS A 171 14.01 5.64 -5.99
C LYS A 171 12.76 5.92 -5.17
N SER A 172 12.72 7.04 -4.46
CA SER A 172 11.61 7.38 -3.56
C SER A 172 11.39 8.88 -3.49
N GLU A 173 10.14 9.26 -3.23
CA GLU A 173 9.73 10.63 -2.99
C GLU A 173 8.68 10.68 -1.87
N LEU A 174 8.56 11.84 -1.23
CA LEU A 174 7.59 12.10 -0.17
C LEU A 174 6.75 13.32 -0.54
N TYR A 175 5.44 13.13 -0.54
CA TYR A 175 4.45 14.15 -0.77
C TYR A 175 3.68 14.45 0.51
N PHE A 176 3.62 15.71 0.90
CA PHE A 176 2.77 16.16 1.99
C PHE A 176 1.52 16.83 1.43
N PHE A 177 0.35 16.48 1.96
CA PHE A 177 -0.92 17.08 1.59
C PHE A 177 -1.55 17.80 2.78
N ASP A 178 -2.39 18.78 2.51
CA ASP A 178 -3.17 19.48 3.53
C ASP A 178 -4.31 18.57 4.01
N GLY A 179 -4.13 17.96 5.16
CA GLY A 179 -5.07 16.99 5.74
C GLY A 179 -4.49 16.25 6.94
N GLY A 180 -5.33 15.45 7.57
CA GLY A 180 -5.00 14.59 8.70
C GLY A 180 -4.67 13.16 8.30
N HIS A 181 -5.12 12.19 9.14
CA HIS A 181 -4.99 10.74 8.88
C HIS A 181 -6.11 10.24 7.96
N GLU A 182 -6.07 10.66 6.69
CA GLU A 182 -7.14 10.42 5.72
C GLU A 182 -6.60 10.28 4.28
N ILE A 183 -7.47 9.92 3.34
CA ILE A 183 -7.21 9.95 1.91
C ILE A 183 -8.18 10.96 1.29
N ASN A 184 -7.73 12.18 1.06
CA ASN A 184 -8.52 13.25 0.47
C ASN A 184 -8.31 13.39 -1.05
N ASN A 185 -9.04 14.29 -1.69
CA ASN A 185 -9.01 14.49 -3.15
C ASN A 185 -7.63 14.96 -3.66
N ASP A 186 -6.89 15.73 -2.87
CA ASP A 186 -5.54 16.19 -3.23
C ASP A 186 -4.57 15.00 -3.33
N LEU A 187 -4.59 14.14 -2.31
CA LEU A 187 -3.80 12.91 -2.31
C LEU A 187 -4.19 11.95 -3.45
N ILE A 188 -5.50 11.79 -3.72
CA ILE A 188 -5.98 10.98 -4.85
C ILE A 188 -5.45 11.54 -6.17
N GLY A 189 -5.52 12.86 -6.37
CA GLY A 189 -5.01 13.53 -7.57
C GLY A 189 -3.52 13.31 -7.77
N TYR A 190 -2.73 13.44 -6.69
CA TYR A 190 -1.29 13.17 -6.72
C TYR A 190 -0.99 11.70 -7.09
N CYS A 191 -1.60 10.73 -6.40
CA CYS A 191 -1.38 9.30 -6.66
C CYS A 191 -1.77 8.92 -8.09
N ARG A 192 -2.93 9.39 -8.58
CA ARG A 192 -3.39 9.17 -9.95
C ARG A 192 -2.41 9.72 -10.97
N GLY A 193 -1.95 10.96 -10.78
CA GLY A 193 -0.96 11.58 -11.66
C GLY A 193 0.34 10.80 -11.74
N LYS A 194 0.79 10.20 -10.61
CA LYS A 194 1.99 9.32 -10.60
C LYS A 194 1.74 8.01 -11.36
N ILE A 195 0.56 7.41 -11.22
CA ILE A 195 0.18 6.21 -11.97
C ILE A 195 0.22 6.52 -13.48
N GLU A 196 -0.41 7.60 -13.92
CA GLU A 196 -0.45 8.01 -15.32
C GLU A 196 0.94 8.29 -15.90
N GLN A 197 1.78 9.02 -15.17
CA GLN A 197 3.08 9.48 -15.68
C GLN A 197 4.17 8.41 -15.67
N GLN A 198 4.14 7.47 -14.72
CA GLN A 198 5.26 6.57 -14.51
C GLN A 198 4.98 5.11 -14.89
N PHE A 199 3.71 4.72 -14.98
CA PHE A 199 3.33 3.31 -15.14
C PHE A 199 2.51 3.03 -16.38
N LEU A 200 1.99 4.04 -17.07
CA LEU A 200 1.27 3.87 -18.33
C LEU A 200 2.14 4.26 -19.51
N SER A 201 2.08 3.44 -20.57
CA SER A 201 2.87 3.59 -21.81
C SER A 201 2.22 4.58 -22.77
#